data_5b300f49a9389565a92c747c3175417b
#
_entry.id   5b300f49a9389565a92c747c3175417b
#
_cell.length_a   1.000
_cell.length_b   1.000
_cell.length_c   1.000
_cell.angle_alpha   90.00
_cell.angle_beta   90.00
_cell.angle_gamma   90.00
#
_symmetry.space_group_name_H-M   'P 1'
#
loop_
_entity.id
_entity.type
_entity.pdbx_description
1 polymer ?
#
loop_
_entity_poly.entity_id
_entity_poly.type
_entity_poly.pdbx_seq_one_letter_code
_entity_poly.pdbx_strand_id
1 'polypeptide(L)'
;MDFSRIQDFDMQLLHVFNGSENVWLDQMAMALTSGWTWIPLYIVLFVVVIRNNEMMGQIALVVGGAVLCIFLADGLVDGIIKPLAERCRPSNDPMFKYTVQVVNNMRLMSFSFCSAHAANTLSIAIFFSLLIRSRLVTWTLLLWSLVNCWTRLYLGVHYPVDILCGLAIGAVVGVVVYLIYIRMYYRISPKIKYISNQYTSTGYDYDDVDKIMTVVIFTLIMVVLYATCQMANL
;
A
#
# COMPACT_ATOMS: atom_id res chain seq x y z
N MET A 1 -14.79 -28.17 4.34
CA MET A 1 -14.69 -26.88 5.04
C MET A 1 -15.94 -26.11 4.70
N ASP A 2 -16.68 -25.68 5.72
CA ASP A 2 -17.97 -25.01 5.52
C ASP A 2 -17.71 -23.56 5.10
N PHE A 3 -17.82 -23.26 3.81
CA PHE A 3 -17.55 -21.94 3.22
C PHE A 3 -18.40 -20.84 3.88
N SER A 4 -19.61 -21.19 4.34
CA SER A 4 -20.51 -20.24 5.02
C SER A 4 -19.92 -19.72 6.33
N ARG A 5 -19.31 -20.60 7.13
CA ARG A 5 -18.67 -20.20 8.40
C ARG A 5 -17.49 -19.25 8.24
N ILE A 6 -16.69 -19.43 7.17
CA ILE A 6 -15.57 -18.55 6.87
C ILE A 6 -16.11 -17.18 6.46
N GLN A 7 -17.17 -17.14 5.67
CA GLN A 7 -17.79 -15.91 5.21
C GLN A 7 -18.45 -15.15 6.38
N ASP A 8 -19.13 -15.85 7.28
CA ASP A 8 -19.73 -15.24 8.48
C ASP A 8 -18.66 -14.65 9.41
N PHE A 9 -17.56 -15.38 9.64
CA PHE A 9 -16.45 -14.90 10.45
C PHE A 9 -15.77 -13.67 9.82
N ASP A 10 -15.56 -13.69 8.51
CA ASP A 10 -14.96 -12.61 7.74
C ASP A 10 -15.84 -11.35 7.81
N MET A 11 -17.17 -11.55 7.80
CA MET A 11 -18.13 -10.47 7.96
C MET A 11 -18.17 -9.88 9.37
N GLN A 12 -18.11 -10.75 10.41
CA GLN A 12 -18.02 -10.29 11.81
C GLN A 12 -16.77 -9.44 12.03
N LEU A 13 -15.62 -9.86 11.49
CA LEU A 13 -14.40 -9.05 11.55
C LEU A 13 -14.52 -7.73 10.78
N LEU A 14 -15.20 -7.73 9.64
CA LEU A 14 -15.42 -6.50 8.88
C LEU A 14 -16.19 -5.47 9.70
N HIS A 15 -17.22 -5.88 10.43
CA HIS A 15 -18.03 -4.99 11.26
C HIS A 15 -17.25 -4.29 12.38
N VAL A 16 -16.08 -4.82 12.79
CA VAL A 16 -15.19 -4.14 13.75
C VAL A 16 -14.60 -2.87 13.15
N PHE A 17 -14.41 -2.82 11.83
CA PHE A 17 -13.80 -1.71 11.11
C PHE A 17 -14.82 -0.83 10.38
N ASN A 18 -15.93 -1.42 9.95
CA ASN A 18 -17.00 -0.78 9.18
C ASN A 18 -18.22 -0.56 10.07
N GLY A 19 -18.93 0.55 9.91
CA GLY A 19 -20.12 0.85 10.70
C GLY A 19 -19.98 2.09 11.60
N SER A 20 -18.94 2.91 11.40
CA SER A 20 -18.81 4.19 12.09
C SER A 20 -19.69 5.25 11.42
N GLU A 21 -20.53 5.94 12.19
CA GLU A 21 -21.33 7.09 11.74
C GLU A 21 -20.55 8.42 11.79
N ASN A 22 -19.23 8.35 11.96
CA ASN A 22 -18.38 9.52 12.12
C ASN A 22 -17.97 10.10 10.78
N VAL A 23 -18.61 11.19 10.37
CA VAL A 23 -18.36 11.89 9.10
C VAL A 23 -16.88 12.30 8.94
N TRP A 24 -16.19 12.66 10.01
CA TRP A 24 -14.78 13.01 9.96
C TRP A 24 -13.89 11.82 9.58
N LEU A 25 -14.17 10.64 10.16
CA LEU A 25 -13.47 9.41 9.78
C LEU A 25 -13.80 9.00 8.34
N ASP A 26 -15.03 9.24 7.87
CA ASP A 26 -15.43 8.99 6.49
C ASP A 26 -14.60 9.81 5.51
N GLN A 27 -14.44 11.12 5.76
CA GLN A 27 -13.63 12.00 4.93
C GLN A 27 -12.14 11.61 4.98
N MET A 28 -11.62 11.22 6.14
CA MET A 28 -10.26 10.71 6.26
C MET A 28 -10.06 9.43 5.46
N ALA A 29 -10.96 8.45 5.59
CA ALA A 29 -10.85 7.18 4.89
C ALA A 29 -10.91 7.38 3.36
N MET A 30 -11.80 8.27 2.89
CA MET A 30 -11.91 8.64 1.48
C MET A 30 -10.64 9.32 0.97
N ALA A 31 -10.07 10.25 1.72
CA ALA A 31 -8.83 10.91 1.35
C ALA A 31 -7.64 9.94 1.32
N LEU A 32 -7.48 9.12 2.38
CA LEU A 32 -6.36 8.18 2.51
C LEU A 32 -6.41 7.03 1.51
N THR A 33 -7.60 6.61 1.05
CA THR A 33 -7.74 5.57 0.03
C THR A 33 -7.42 6.07 -1.38
N SER A 34 -7.37 7.39 -1.58
CA SER A 34 -7.08 8.01 -2.88
C SER A 34 -5.58 7.94 -3.20
N GLY A 35 -5.24 7.41 -4.38
CA GLY A 35 -3.86 7.39 -4.86
C GLY A 35 -3.24 8.79 -5.00
N TRP A 36 -4.06 9.82 -5.25
CA TRP A 36 -3.62 11.21 -5.37
C TRP A 36 -3.01 11.74 -4.06
N THR A 37 -3.53 11.31 -2.92
CA THR A 37 -3.02 11.67 -1.59
C THR A 37 -1.58 11.27 -1.38
N TRP A 38 -1.13 10.19 -2.03
CA TRP A 38 0.21 9.64 -1.85
C TRP A 38 1.22 10.07 -2.91
N ILE A 39 0.84 10.98 -3.84
CA ILE A 39 1.79 11.57 -4.80
C ILE A 39 3.02 12.16 -4.11
N PRO A 40 2.91 12.94 -3.00
CA PRO A 40 4.11 13.45 -2.32
C PRO A 40 5.07 12.35 -1.87
N LEU A 41 4.54 11.21 -1.40
CA LEU A 41 5.36 10.04 -1.03
C LEU A 41 6.11 9.47 -2.25
N TYR A 42 5.43 9.30 -3.38
CA TYR A 42 6.07 8.78 -4.60
C TYR A 42 7.14 9.75 -5.12
N ILE A 43 6.89 11.06 -5.04
CA ILE A 43 7.87 12.08 -5.43
C ILE A 43 9.11 12.03 -4.52
N VAL A 44 8.95 11.97 -3.19
CA VAL A 44 10.10 11.93 -2.29
C VAL A 44 10.90 10.64 -2.45
N LEU A 45 10.26 9.49 -2.64
CA LEU A 45 10.94 8.23 -2.96
C LEU A 45 11.77 8.36 -4.24
N PHE A 46 11.21 8.96 -5.28
CA PHE A 46 11.91 9.20 -6.55
C PHE A 46 13.10 10.16 -6.38
N VAL A 47 12.92 11.26 -5.64
CA VAL A 47 14.00 12.21 -5.34
C VAL A 47 15.13 11.54 -4.55
N VAL A 48 14.81 10.76 -3.54
CA VAL A 48 15.79 9.99 -2.74
C VAL A 48 16.56 9.02 -3.65
N VAL A 49 15.90 8.35 -4.58
CA VAL A 49 16.57 7.45 -5.55
C VAL A 49 17.55 8.25 -6.43
N ILE A 50 17.13 9.39 -6.98
CA ILE A 50 18.00 10.20 -7.85
C ILE A 50 19.23 10.71 -7.08
N ARG A 51 19.04 11.20 -5.87
CA ARG A 51 20.14 11.78 -5.07
C ARG A 51 21.17 10.77 -4.59
N ASN A 52 20.75 9.52 -4.43
CA ASN A 52 21.58 8.44 -3.85
C ASN A 52 22.07 7.42 -4.90
N ASN A 53 21.90 7.69 -6.19
CA ASN A 53 22.40 6.86 -7.27
C ASN A 53 23.14 7.74 -8.31
N GLU A 54 24.39 7.39 -8.60
CA GLU A 54 25.26 8.18 -9.48
C GLU A 54 24.97 7.93 -10.97
N MET A 55 24.54 6.71 -11.31
CA MET A 55 24.37 6.28 -12.70
C MET A 55 22.89 6.20 -13.07
N MET A 56 22.54 6.72 -14.24
CA MET A 56 21.18 6.62 -14.78
C MET A 56 20.68 5.17 -14.87
N GLY A 57 21.58 4.20 -15.12
CA GLY A 57 21.22 2.79 -15.11
C GLY A 57 20.77 2.26 -13.75
N GLN A 58 21.35 2.74 -12.65
CA GLN A 58 20.93 2.41 -11.28
C GLN A 58 19.54 2.98 -10.99
N ILE A 59 19.31 4.27 -11.33
CA ILE A 59 18.02 4.94 -11.18
C ILE A 59 16.94 4.20 -11.98
N ALA A 60 17.23 3.88 -13.25
CA ALA A 60 16.30 3.14 -14.12
C ALA A 60 15.94 1.75 -13.56
N LEU A 61 16.89 1.04 -12.94
CA LEU A 61 16.63 -0.25 -12.29
C LEU A 61 15.72 -0.11 -11.06
N VAL A 62 15.90 0.93 -10.25
CA VAL A 62 15.03 1.15 -9.08
C VAL A 62 13.62 1.53 -9.51
N VAL A 63 13.50 2.49 -10.43
CA VAL A 63 12.19 2.92 -10.97
C VAL A 63 11.50 1.76 -11.68
N GLY A 64 12.23 1.02 -12.52
CA GLY A 64 11.72 -0.16 -13.19
C GLY A 64 11.27 -1.25 -12.20
N GLY A 65 12.01 -1.45 -11.10
CA GLY A 65 11.61 -2.35 -10.01
C GLY A 65 10.30 -1.91 -9.33
N ALA A 66 10.17 -0.62 -9.02
CA ALA A 66 8.93 -0.09 -8.44
C ALA A 66 7.72 -0.26 -9.38
N VAL A 67 7.87 0.04 -10.66
CA VAL A 67 6.83 -0.19 -11.68
C VAL A 67 6.51 -1.69 -11.81
N LEU A 68 7.52 -2.56 -11.78
CA LEU A 68 7.35 -4.00 -11.87
C LEU A 68 6.60 -4.56 -10.64
N CYS A 69 6.80 -4.00 -9.44
CA CYS A 69 6.00 -4.35 -8.26
C CYS A 69 4.50 -4.17 -8.51
N ILE A 70 4.11 -2.97 -8.99
CA ILE A 70 2.70 -2.66 -9.28
C ILE A 70 2.19 -3.57 -10.40
N PHE A 71 2.92 -3.69 -11.50
CA PHE A 71 2.51 -4.46 -12.65
C PHE A 71 2.28 -5.96 -12.32
N LEU A 72 3.18 -6.56 -11.52
CA LEU A 72 3.03 -7.96 -11.11
C LEU A 72 1.90 -8.13 -10.08
N ALA A 73 1.78 -7.21 -9.13
CA ALA A 73 0.72 -7.28 -8.12
C ALA A 73 -0.67 -7.12 -8.76
N ASP A 74 -0.87 -6.10 -9.62
CA ASP A 74 -2.14 -5.91 -10.34
C ASP A 74 -2.40 -7.05 -11.34
N GLY A 75 -1.38 -7.48 -12.09
CA GLY A 75 -1.51 -8.57 -13.04
C GLY A 75 -1.93 -9.90 -12.39
N LEU A 76 -1.38 -10.22 -11.23
CA LEU A 76 -1.76 -11.41 -10.45
C LEU A 76 -3.14 -11.25 -9.84
N VAL A 77 -3.41 -10.12 -9.20
CA VAL A 77 -4.67 -9.90 -8.46
C VAL A 77 -5.83 -9.64 -9.42
N ASP A 78 -5.74 -8.60 -10.23
CA ASP A 78 -6.86 -8.16 -11.09
C ASP A 78 -6.95 -9.00 -12.37
N GLY A 79 -5.82 -9.46 -12.91
CA GLY A 79 -5.77 -10.23 -14.13
C GLY A 79 -6.05 -11.73 -13.97
N ILE A 80 -5.72 -12.32 -12.82
CA ILE A 80 -5.82 -13.77 -12.64
C ILE A 80 -6.76 -14.13 -11.47
N ILE A 81 -6.48 -13.64 -10.26
CA ILE A 81 -7.14 -14.16 -9.05
C ILE A 81 -8.60 -13.69 -8.97
N LYS A 82 -8.89 -12.42 -9.24
CA LYS A 82 -10.26 -11.90 -9.19
C LYS A 82 -11.21 -12.59 -10.17
N PRO A 83 -10.83 -12.80 -11.45
CA PRO A 83 -11.68 -13.54 -12.38
C PRO A 83 -11.91 -15.01 -11.99
N LEU A 84 -10.94 -15.63 -11.29
CA LEU A 84 -11.07 -17.02 -10.83
C LEU A 84 -11.92 -17.16 -9.56
N ALA A 85 -11.83 -16.18 -8.66
CA ALA A 85 -12.52 -16.23 -7.37
C ALA A 85 -13.97 -15.74 -7.45
N GLU A 86 -14.28 -14.80 -8.33
CA GLU A 86 -15.60 -14.17 -8.57
C GLU A 86 -16.34 -13.75 -7.27
N ARG A 87 -15.59 -13.49 -6.19
CA ARG A 87 -16.16 -13.12 -4.89
C ARG A 87 -16.80 -11.74 -4.94
N CYS A 88 -18.08 -11.64 -4.56
CA CYS A 88 -18.76 -10.36 -4.42
C CYS A 88 -18.11 -9.50 -3.33
N ARG A 89 -18.13 -8.19 -3.51
CA ARG A 89 -17.68 -7.25 -2.46
C ARG A 89 -18.74 -7.18 -1.34
N PRO A 90 -18.31 -6.88 -0.07
CA PRO A 90 -19.25 -6.74 1.03
C PRO A 90 -20.41 -5.81 0.73
N SER A 91 -20.12 -4.65 0.11
CA SER A 91 -21.12 -3.65 -0.27
C SER A 91 -22.08 -4.07 -1.40
N ASN A 92 -21.76 -5.14 -2.14
CA ASN A 92 -22.54 -5.63 -3.28
C ASN A 92 -23.09 -7.06 -3.07
N ASP A 93 -22.64 -7.75 -2.01
CA ASP A 93 -23.06 -9.11 -1.70
C ASP A 93 -24.57 -9.13 -1.36
N PRO A 94 -25.40 -9.94 -2.03
CA PRO A 94 -26.85 -10.00 -1.78
C PRO A 94 -27.21 -10.26 -0.32
N MET A 95 -26.39 -11.02 0.43
CA MET A 95 -26.64 -11.35 1.84
C MET A 95 -26.27 -10.21 2.79
N PHE A 96 -25.19 -9.48 2.49
CA PHE A 96 -24.57 -8.54 3.44
C PHE A 96 -24.68 -7.05 3.06
N LYS A 97 -25.07 -6.72 1.83
CA LYS A 97 -25.10 -5.33 1.31
C LYS A 97 -25.92 -4.33 2.13
N TYR A 98 -26.85 -4.81 2.94
CA TYR A 98 -27.69 -3.97 3.80
C TYR A 98 -27.11 -3.78 5.21
N THR A 99 -26.12 -4.59 5.61
CA THR A 99 -25.45 -4.51 6.91
C THR A 99 -24.11 -3.78 6.83
N VAL A 100 -23.61 -3.53 5.60
CA VAL A 100 -22.35 -2.82 5.36
C VAL A 100 -22.63 -1.35 5.16
N GLN A 101 -21.96 -0.52 5.95
CA GLN A 101 -22.02 0.93 5.77
C GLN A 101 -21.16 1.33 4.57
N VAL A 102 -21.76 2.09 3.66
CA VAL A 102 -21.12 2.57 2.43
C VAL A 102 -20.95 4.08 2.49
N VAL A 103 -19.71 4.53 2.57
CA VAL A 103 -19.39 5.96 2.61
C VAL A 103 -19.52 6.56 1.20
N ASN A 104 -20.21 7.72 1.09
CA ASN A 104 -20.41 8.45 -0.17
C ASN A 104 -20.88 7.57 -1.33
N ASN A 105 -21.67 6.55 -1.03
CA ASN A 105 -22.18 5.60 -2.04
C ASN A 105 -21.08 4.87 -2.84
N MET A 106 -19.89 4.71 -2.26
CA MET A 106 -18.72 4.09 -2.90
C MET A 106 -18.91 2.58 -3.08
N ARG A 107 -19.47 2.18 -4.22
CA ARG A 107 -19.66 0.79 -4.62
C ARG A 107 -18.80 0.47 -5.83
N LEU A 108 -17.82 -0.40 -5.64
CA LEU A 108 -16.95 -0.85 -6.72
C LEU A 108 -17.54 -2.08 -7.41
N MET A 109 -17.62 -2.09 -8.73
CA MET A 109 -18.27 -3.15 -9.52
C MET A 109 -17.36 -4.37 -9.76
N SER A 110 -16.06 -4.26 -9.52
CA SER A 110 -15.11 -5.39 -9.67
C SER A 110 -15.20 -6.38 -8.51
N PHE A 111 -14.72 -7.61 -8.72
CA PHE A 111 -14.64 -8.64 -7.67
C PHE A 111 -13.80 -8.22 -6.46
N SER A 112 -14.05 -8.86 -5.29
CA SER A 112 -13.42 -8.52 -4.03
C SER A 112 -12.08 -9.20 -3.79
N PHE A 113 -12.01 -10.52 -4.03
CA PHE A 113 -10.85 -11.34 -3.63
C PHE A 113 -9.77 -11.37 -4.73
N CYS A 114 -8.56 -11.05 -4.40
CA CYS A 114 -8.05 -10.42 -3.19
C CYS A 114 -7.85 -8.91 -3.38
N SER A 115 -7.35 -8.19 -2.36
CA SER A 115 -7.18 -6.73 -2.45
C SER A 115 -5.92 -6.33 -3.23
N ALA A 116 -6.10 -5.73 -4.41
CA ALA A 116 -5.00 -5.15 -5.20
C ALA A 116 -4.31 -3.98 -4.48
N HIS A 117 -5.07 -3.15 -3.73
CA HIS A 117 -4.48 -2.06 -2.93
C HIS A 117 -3.51 -2.59 -1.87
N ALA A 118 -3.89 -3.67 -1.15
CA ALA A 118 -3.00 -4.28 -0.17
C ALA A 118 -1.75 -4.88 -0.82
N ALA A 119 -1.91 -5.54 -1.97
CA ALA A 119 -0.80 -6.12 -2.71
C ALA A 119 0.17 -5.05 -3.22
N ASN A 120 -0.33 -3.99 -3.85
CA ASN A 120 0.47 -2.91 -4.39
C ASN A 120 1.23 -2.14 -3.31
N THR A 121 0.53 -1.70 -2.26
CA THR A 121 1.17 -0.90 -1.20
C THR A 121 2.23 -1.69 -0.46
N LEU A 122 1.98 -2.97 -0.14
CA LEU A 122 2.97 -3.78 0.56
C LEU A 122 4.14 -4.19 -0.35
N SER A 123 3.91 -4.46 -1.64
CA SER A 123 5.02 -4.79 -2.56
C SER A 123 6.01 -3.63 -2.68
N ILE A 124 5.50 -2.40 -2.83
CA ILE A 124 6.31 -1.17 -2.83
C ILE A 124 7.02 -0.99 -1.48
N ALA A 125 6.30 -1.14 -0.36
CA ALA A 125 6.88 -1.00 0.98
C ALA A 125 8.04 -1.96 1.20
N ILE A 126 7.89 -3.23 0.84
CA ILE A 126 8.94 -4.25 0.98
C ILE A 126 10.11 -3.97 0.04
N PHE A 127 9.83 -3.65 -1.24
CA PHE A 127 10.87 -3.35 -2.20
C PHE A 127 11.78 -2.21 -1.73
N PHE A 128 11.20 -1.06 -1.34
CA PHE A 128 11.98 0.08 -0.84
C PHE A 128 12.63 -0.18 0.52
N SER A 129 12.00 -0.95 1.40
CA SER A 129 12.59 -1.33 2.69
C SER A 129 13.86 -2.18 2.52
N LEU A 130 13.83 -3.13 1.59
CA LEU A 130 14.99 -3.97 1.26
C LEU A 130 16.07 -3.19 0.49
N LEU A 131 15.66 -2.21 -0.32
CA LEU A 131 16.53 -1.35 -1.08
C LEU A 131 17.30 -0.37 -0.17
N ILE A 132 16.58 0.39 0.66
CA ILE A 132 17.15 1.47 1.47
C ILE A 132 17.80 0.94 2.75
N ARG A 133 17.24 -0.10 3.36
CA ARG A 133 17.69 -0.74 4.60
C ARG A 133 17.79 0.22 5.81
N SER A 134 16.84 1.14 5.90
CA SER A 134 16.59 1.97 7.08
C SER A 134 15.41 1.42 7.88
N ARG A 135 15.58 1.25 9.20
CA ARG A 135 14.46 0.82 10.09
C ARG A 135 13.32 1.83 10.07
N LEU A 136 13.66 3.12 10.06
CA LEU A 136 12.66 4.20 10.03
C LEU A 136 11.81 4.12 8.78
N VAL A 137 12.43 4.03 7.59
CA VAL A 137 11.70 3.90 6.31
C VAL A 137 10.87 2.62 6.27
N THR A 138 11.41 1.51 6.76
CA THR A 138 10.69 0.24 6.80
C THR A 138 9.38 0.38 7.59
N TRP A 139 9.45 0.91 8.82
CA TRP A 139 8.24 1.10 9.62
C TRP A 139 7.29 2.13 9.01
N THR A 140 7.81 3.24 8.47
CA THR A 140 7.00 4.27 7.80
C THR A 140 6.20 3.68 6.62
N LEU A 141 6.86 2.91 5.74
CA LEU A 141 6.21 2.32 4.58
C LEU A 141 5.27 1.16 4.93
N LEU A 142 5.60 0.35 5.94
CA LEU A 142 4.70 -0.69 6.43
C LEU A 142 3.43 -0.08 7.06
N LEU A 143 3.58 0.96 7.89
CA LEU A 143 2.44 1.68 8.46
C LEU A 143 1.59 2.35 7.38
N TRP A 144 2.22 2.95 6.37
CA TRP A 144 1.52 3.48 5.20
C TRP A 144 0.68 2.40 4.49
N SER A 145 1.23 1.22 4.27
CA SER A 145 0.50 0.10 3.67
C SER A 145 -0.67 -0.35 4.55
N LEU A 146 -0.46 -0.45 5.88
CA LEU A 146 -1.52 -0.82 6.83
C LEU A 146 -2.65 0.22 6.89
N VAL A 147 -2.32 1.52 6.84
CA VAL A 147 -3.32 2.60 6.75
C VAL A 147 -4.16 2.45 5.49
N ASN A 148 -3.55 2.16 4.34
CA ASN A 148 -4.29 1.87 3.11
C ASN A 148 -5.19 0.63 3.25
N CYS A 149 -4.72 -0.43 3.89
CA CYS A 149 -5.53 -1.63 4.17
C CYS A 149 -6.73 -1.30 5.07
N TRP A 150 -6.51 -0.52 6.13
CA TRP A 150 -7.58 -0.08 7.02
C TRP A 150 -8.67 0.68 6.27
N THR A 151 -8.32 1.59 5.34
CA THR A 151 -9.33 2.32 4.56
C THR A 151 -10.23 1.38 3.75
N ARG A 152 -9.70 0.26 3.25
CA ARG A 152 -10.49 -0.70 2.46
C ARG A 152 -11.51 -1.46 3.30
N LEU A 153 -11.15 -1.76 4.56
CA LEU A 153 -12.07 -2.37 5.54
C LEU A 153 -13.10 -1.36 6.00
N TYR A 154 -12.65 -0.15 6.37
CA TYR A 154 -13.53 0.93 6.83
C TYR A 154 -14.62 1.27 5.80
N LEU A 155 -14.25 1.38 4.52
CA LEU A 155 -15.15 1.68 3.41
C LEU A 155 -16.02 0.48 2.97
N GLY A 156 -15.90 -0.69 3.60
CA GLY A 156 -16.69 -1.88 3.29
C GLY A 156 -16.49 -2.43 1.87
N VAL A 157 -15.33 -2.17 1.26
CA VAL A 157 -15.05 -2.59 -0.14
C VAL A 157 -14.29 -3.91 -0.24
N HIS A 158 -13.69 -4.39 0.85
CA HIS A 158 -13.00 -5.67 0.95
C HIS A 158 -13.27 -6.34 2.30
N TYR A 159 -13.28 -7.67 2.29
CA TYR A 159 -13.25 -8.45 3.52
C TYR A 159 -11.84 -8.52 4.12
N PRO A 160 -11.68 -8.78 5.45
CA PRO A 160 -10.39 -8.97 6.08
C PRO A 160 -9.50 -10.03 5.42
N VAL A 161 -10.07 -11.16 5.01
CA VAL A 161 -9.31 -12.23 4.31
C VAL A 161 -8.80 -11.74 2.94
N ASP A 162 -9.55 -10.88 2.22
CA ASP A 162 -9.08 -10.30 0.96
C ASP A 162 -7.82 -9.45 1.17
N ILE A 163 -7.77 -8.71 2.29
CA ILE A 163 -6.61 -7.89 2.67
C ILE A 163 -5.42 -8.77 3.02
N LEU A 164 -5.61 -9.80 3.86
CA LEU A 164 -4.53 -10.71 4.27
C LEU A 164 -3.92 -11.43 3.07
N CYS A 165 -4.75 -11.94 2.16
CA CYS A 165 -4.26 -12.56 0.93
C CYS A 165 -3.55 -11.55 0.02
N GLY A 166 -4.07 -10.33 -0.12
CA GLY A 166 -3.42 -9.25 -0.85
C GLY A 166 -2.05 -8.90 -0.27
N LEU A 167 -1.95 -8.77 1.06
CA LEU A 167 -0.68 -8.55 1.75
C LEU A 167 0.32 -9.70 1.51
N ALA A 168 -0.12 -10.97 1.58
CA ALA A 168 0.74 -12.11 1.30
C ALA A 168 1.31 -12.07 -0.13
N ILE A 169 0.47 -11.75 -1.13
CA ILE A 169 0.90 -11.59 -2.53
C ILE A 169 1.87 -10.41 -2.64
N GLY A 170 1.54 -9.26 -2.06
CA GLY A 170 2.41 -8.08 -2.07
C GLY A 170 3.78 -8.35 -1.46
N ALA A 171 3.83 -9.11 -0.34
CA ALA A 171 5.08 -9.51 0.29
C ALA A 171 5.95 -10.36 -0.66
N VAL A 172 5.36 -11.36 -1.29
CA VAL A 172 6.08 -12.22 -2.24
C VAL A 172 6.57 -11.40 -3.44
N VAL A 173 5.70 -10.60 -4.05
CA VAL A 173 6.05 -9.75 -5.20
C VAL A 173 7.19 -8.79 -4.84
N GLY A 174 7.10 -8.07 -3.72
CA GLY A 174 8.14 -7.13 -3.29
C GLY A 174 9.50 -7.79 -3.10
N VAL A 175 9.54 -8.97 -2.47
CA VAL A 175 10.78 -9.75 -2.30
C VAL A 175 11.32 -10.24 -3.65
N VAL A 176 10.47 -10.82 -4.50
CA VAL A 176 10.88 -11.35 -5.82
C VAL A 176 11.46 -10.24 -6.69
N VAL A 177 10.78 -9.09 -6.76
CA VAL A 177 11.26 -7.94 -7.55
C VAL A 177 12.57 -7.41 -6.98
N TYR A 178 12.73 -7.35 -5.65
CA TYR A 178 14.02 -6.97 -5.04
C TYR A 178 15.14 -7.96 -5.41
N LEU A 179 14.88 -9.26 -5.43
CA LEU A 179 15.87 -10.26 -5.83
C LEU A 179 16.27 -10.13 -7.32
N ILE A 180 15.32 -9.80 -8.18
CA ILE A 180 15.60 -9.49 -9.59
C ILE A 180 16.45 -8.22 -9.68
N TYR A 181 16.04 -7.15 -9.00
CA TYR A 181 16.75 -5.89 -8.93
C TYR A 181 18.20 -6.07 -8.51
N ILE A 182 18.46 -6.72 -7.35
CA ILE A 182 19.82 -6.85 -6.81
C ILE A 182 20.74 -7.67 -7.72
N ARG A 183 20.19 -8.68 -8.41
CA ARG A 183 20.93 -9.47 -9.40
C ARG A 183 21.33 -8.63 -10.62
N MET A 184 20.44 -7.76 -11.09
CA MET A 184 20.74 -6.86 -12.21
C MET A 184 21.70 -5.74 -11.78
N TYR A 185 21.48 -5.17 -10.58
CA TYR A 185 22.31 -4.11 -10.02
C TYR A 185 23.79 -4.52 -9.95
N TYR A 186 24.11 -5.73 -9.45
CA TYR A 186 25.47 -6.20 -9.36
C TYR A 186 26.15 -6.53 -10.70
N ARG A 187 25.44 -6.45 -11.83
CA ARG A 187 26.05 -6.52 -13.15
C ARG A 187 26.58 -5.17 -13.64
N ILE A 188 26.03 -4.07 -13.13
CA ILE A 188 26.37 -2.70 -13.55
C ILE A 188 27.12 -1.93 -12.47
N SER A 189 27.11 -2.40 -11.23
CA SER A 189 27.73 -1.71 -10.10
C SER A 189 28.50 -2.70 -9.20
N PRO A 190 29.69 -2.33 -8.69
CA PRO A 190 30.44 -3.20 -7.78
C PRO A 190 29.70 -3.39 -6.45
N LYS A 191 29.98 -4.52 -5.78
CA LYS A 191 29.43 -4.79 -4.43
C LYS A 191 30.20 -3.95 -3.41
N ILE A 192 29.68 -2.77 -3.09
CA ILE A 192 30.21 -1.89 -2.06
C ILE A 192 29.33 -2.02 -0.80
N LYS A 193 29.96 -2.19 0.37
CA LYS A 193 29.27 -2.08 1.65
C LYS A 193 29.68 -0.76 2.29
N TYR A 194 28.71 0.08 2.57
CA TYR A 194 28.94 1.32 3.29
C TYR A 194 28.97 1.04 4.80
N ILE A 195 30.06 1.44 5.45
CA ILE A 195 30.24 1.40 6.91
C ILE A 195 30.41 2.85 7.34
N SER A 196 29.30 3.50 7.63
CA SER A 196 29.28 4.91 8.01
C SER A 196 28.05 5.19 8.88
N ASN A 197 28.14 6.21 9.75
CA ASN A 197 26.98 6.72 10.47
C ASN A 197 26.10 7.64 9.61
N GLN A 198 26.60 8.07 8.45
CA GLN A 198 25.90 8.96 7.51
C GLN A 198 25.07 8.19 6.47
N TYR A 199 25.52 6.97 6.11
CA TYR A 199 24.89 6.20 5.05
C TYR A 199 24.33 4.88 5.54
N THR A 200 23.21 4.45 4.97
CA THR A 200 22.71 3.09 5.17
C THR A 200 23.68 2.07 4.57
N SER A 201 23.55 0.80 4.92
CA SER A 201 24.41 -0.27 4.40
C SER A 201 24.35 -0.45 2.87
N THR A 202 23.40 0.20 2.22
CA THR A 202 23.19 0.22 0.76
C THR A 202 23.59 1.54 0.12
N GLY A 203 24.11 2.51 0.91
CA GLY A 203 24.64 3.77 0.40
C GLY A 203 23.64 4.92 0.31
N TYR A 204 22.45 4.79 0.91
CA TYR A 204 21.51 5.89 1.01
C TYR A 204 21.83 6.79 2.18
N ASP A 205 21.90 8.12 1.95
CA ASP A 205 22.12 9.12 2.98
C ASP A 205 20.93 9.19 3.95
N TYR A 206 21.19 9.13 5.27
CA TYR A 206 20.15 9.17 6.30
C TYR A 206 19.37 10.49 6.28
N ASP A 207 20.00 11.63 5.96
CA ASP A 207 19.31 12.93 5.87
C ASP A 207 18.26 12.94 4.72
N ASP A 208 18.56 12.26 3.61
CA ASP A 208 17.59 12.11 2.52
C ASP A 208 16.50 11.08 2.85
N VAL A 209 16.87 10.01 3.53
CA VAL A 209 15.97 8.93 3.96
C VAL A 209 14.94 9.43 4.98
N ASP A 210 15.32 10.29 5.92
CA ASP A 210 14.44 10.86 6.95
C ASP A 210 13.36 11.79 6.36
N LYS A 211 13.62 12.36 5.18
CA LYS A 211 12.62 13.16 4.44
C LYS A 211 11.39 12.34 4.04
N ILE A 212 11.55 11.02 3.84
CA ILE A 212 10.41 10.13 3.51
C ILE A 212 9.39 10.15 4.64
N MET A 213 9.85 9.97 5.90
CA MET A 213 8.97 10.03 7.06
C MET A 213 8.33 11.42 7.21
N THR A 214 9.12 12.48 7.05
CA THR A 214 8.64 13.86 7.14
C THR A 214 7.51 14.12 6.15
N VAL A 215 7.65 13.68 4.89
CA VAL A 215 6.61 13.83 3.86
C VAL A 215 5.35 13.01 4.19
N VAL A 216 5.51 11.79 4.70
CA VAL A 216 4.35 10.98 5.12
C VAL A 216 3.60 11.66 6.27
N ILE A 217 4.31 12.14 7.30
CA ILE A 217 3.68 12.87 8.43
C ILE A 217 2.97 14.13 7.91
N PHE A 218 3.62 14.92 7.06
CA PHE A 218 3.02 16.10 6.48
C PHE A 218 1.75 15.77 5.68
N THR A 219 1.79 14.70 4.88
CA THR A 219 0.62 14.23 4.12
C THR A 219 -0.53 13.84 5.07
N LEU A 220 -0.24 13.13 6.16
CA LEU A 220 -1.26 12.78 7.15
C LEU A 220 -1.85 14.02 7.84
N ILE A 221 -1.03 15.01 8.19
CA ILE A 221 -1.51 16.29 8.75
C ILE A 221 -2.44 16.99 7.75
N MET A 222 -2.08 17.03 6.46
CA MET A 222 -2.93 17.63 5.42
C MET A 222 -4.26 16.89 5.26
N VAL A 223 -4.28 15.57 5.39
CA VAL A 223 -5.53 14.77 5.36
C VAL A 223 -6.40 15.08 6.58
N VAL A 224 -5.82 15.21 7.78
CA VAL A 224 -6.54 15.60 9.00
C VAL A 224 -7.16 16.99 8.83
N LEU A 225 -6.39 17.96 8.34
CA LEU A 225 -6.89 19.31 8.08
C LEU A 225 -8.01 19.32 7.03
N TYR A 226 -7.83 18.57 5.94
CA TYR A 226 -8.87 18.42 4.91
C TYR A 226 -10.17 17.86 5.48
N ALA A 227 -10.10 16.76 6.24
CA ALA A 227 -11.28 16.16 6.86
C ALA A 227 -11.99 17.11 7.83
N THR A 228 -11.22 17.90 8.60
CA THR A 228 -11.75 18.90 9.52
C THR A 228 -12.44 20.06 8.78
N CYS A 229 -11.84 20.54 7.70
CA CYS A 229 -12.44 21.58 6.86
C CYS A 229 -13.72 21.10 6.18
N GLN A 230 -13.78 19.86 5.72
CA GLN A 230 -15.01 19.30 5.13
C GLN A 230 -16.15 19.20 6.16
N MET A 231 -15.85 18.82 7.41
CA MET A 231 -16.84 18.83 8.49
C MET A 231 -17.39 20.24 8.81
N ALA A 232 -16.52 21.26 8.76
CA ALA A 232 -16.93 22.64 9.05
C ALA A 232 -17.84 23.26 7.97
N ASN A 233 -17.90 22.64 6.78
CA ASN A 233 -18.72 23.06 5.64
C ASN A 233 -20.05 22.26 5.50
N LEU A 234 -20.31 21.31 6.40
CA LEU A 234 -21.58 20.55 6.52
C LEU A 234 -22.46 21.15 7.59
#